data_9786dd91203d2fe0b28556d4f0392fe3
#
_entry.id   9786dd91203d2fe0b28556d4f0392fe3
#
_cell.length_a   1.000
_cell.length_b   1.000
_cell.length_c   1.000
_cell.angle_alpha   90.00
_cell.angle_beta   90.00
_cell.angle_gamma   90.00
#
_symmetry.space_group_name_H-M   'P 1'
#
loop_
_entity.id
_entity.type
_entity.pdbx_description
1 polymer ?
#
loop_
_entity_poly.entity_id
_entity_poly.type
_entity_poly.pdbx_seq_one_letter_code
_entity_poly.pdbx_strand_id
1 'polypeptide(L)'
;KLLKLPEKNSYLQSLRDDLKNEFHTDKEVRILFPLLHETRKNYKWFLSDYDLHTLYIRGAKLKGIKPEHKYRVLGWQFPIDEKSARQSHKNLTAKDLKNMSPAELLKRVRTLTRLGLNNYLVKHLPQLRKWRSRKVLNKLGKAYLKALFVERFYYRIIISHKKGQLSKLWSIPKETQLYWTARSFIKRRNIPDARSSIYKLERLNAKSKLLPNLLNTFAIRYMLDSEIEKSQFWCNRLLSHFPKHKLAAAAAWRLAWSNLQQNNTKKALTYLKQGLKTRIYNSEMKAKLLYWQGKLQQITGRQDLAKKSFTKLILRQPNTYYGMRLLSAKDIPGSILAVVKSRKTKLYAEPTEPLSKKTKKLLKRTEFLFDIAEPEQALRELFAGLGRFKNSSRNWHVSHLLQRRGKHHALLRIVANYYLPRMISLEVGEYPLWELAYPRPYWSKLKSFANQAGIDPYFVLAIMREESHFNPQALSSSKAIGLMQLMPATAKEVAKRKKIKLNEKEEIFNPELNTQLGTLYLGRLSNQFKSELIYTAGGYNAGPHNMIKWINRWRGKSLDVFVEQIPFKETRNYVKRVYRSYKFYKQIYSS
;
A
#
# COMPACT_ATOMS: atom_id res chain seq x y z
N LYS A 1 -10.35 -42.48 -5.60
CA LYS A 1 -11.82 -42.15 -5.64
C LYS A 1 -12.06 -40.70 -5.18
N LEU A 2 -11.45 -40.22 -4.10
CA LEU A 2 -11.57 -38.82 -3.58
C LEU A 2 -11.19 -37.73 -4.62
N LEU A 3 -10.27 -38.04 -5.54
CA LEU A 3 -9.79 -37.11 -6.57
C LEU A 3 -10.76 -36.96 -7.78
N LYS A 4 -11.80 -37.78 -7.88
CA LYS A 4 -12.77 -37.77 -8.98
C LYS A 4 -14.14 -37.17 -8.62
N LEU A 5 -14.35 -36.68 -7.39
CA LEU A 5 -15.65 -36.19 -6.93
C LEU A 5 -15.71 -34.64 -6.94
N PRO A 6 -16.24 -34.02 -8.00
CA PRO A 6 -16.40 -32.55 -8.02
C PRO A 6 -17.61 -32.02 -7.22
N GLU A 7 -18.52 -32.85 -6.76
CA GLU A 7 -19.87 -32.41 -6.38
C GLU A 7 -20.41 -32.81 -4.99
N LYS A 8 -19.63 -33.48 -4.14
CA LYS A 8 -20.10 -33.78 -2.77
C LYS A 8 -19.41 -32.92 -1.71
N ASN A 9 -19.99 -31.77 -1.48
CA ASN A 9 -19.50 -30.71 -0.64
C ASN A 9 -19.46 -30.99 0.87
N SER A 10 -20.39 -31.79 1.37
CA SER A 10 -20.47 -32.16 2.78
C SER A 10 -19.21 -32.89 3.26
N TYR A 11 -18.64 -33.74 2.41
CA TYR A 11 -17.44 -34.50 2.76
C TYR A 11 -16.16 -33.67 2.80
N LEU A 12 -16.00 -32.70 1.89
CA LEU A 12 -14.85 -31.79 1.89
C LEU A 12 -14.95 -30.78 3.04
N GLN A 13 -16.17 -30.39 3.39
CA GLN A 13 -16.42 -29.52 4.54
C GLN A 13 -16.19 -30.29 5.84
N SER A 14 -16.70 -31.51 5.97
CA SER A 14 -16.40 -32.39 7.10
C SER A 14 -14.90 -32.64 7.24
N LEU A 15 -14.20 -32.97 6.15
CA LEU A 15 -12.74 -33.15 6.17
C LEU A 15 -11.97 -31.90 6.60
N ARG A 16 -12.48 -30.72 6.30
CA ARG A 16 -11.90 -29.44 6.70
C ARG A 16 -12.23 -29.11 8.15
N ASP A 17 -13.42 -29.42 8.59
CA ASP A 17 -13.84 -29.22 9.97
C ASP A 17 -13.15 -30.24 10.90
N ASP A 18 -12.94 -31.47 10.42
CA ASP A 18 -12.09 -32.47 11.07
C ASP A 18 -10.61 -32.02 11.15
N LEU A 19 -10.13 -31.28 10.12
CA LEU A 19 -8.81 -30.64 10.15
C LEU A 19 -8.73 -29.45 11.11
N LYS A 20 -9.85 -28.76 11.36
CA LYS A 20 -9.96 -27.65 12.30
C LYS A 20 -10.20 -28.16 13.72
N ASN A 21 -11.09 -29.12 13.87
CA ASN A 21 -11.45 -29.77 15.11
C ASN A 21 -10.52 -30.98 15.27
N GLU A 22 -9.52 -30.90 16.06
CA GLU A 22 -8.55 -31.90 16.45
C GLU A 22 -8.79 -33.33 15.90
N PHE A 23 -7.92 -33.79 15.00
CA PHE A 23 -7.84 -35.22 14.71
C PHE A 23 -7.68 -35.97 16.04
N HIS A 24 -8.62 -36.80 16.38
CA HIS A 24 -8.65 -37.47 17.68
C HIS A 24 -7.57 -38.53 17.82
N THR A 25 -7.02 -39.05 16.68
CA THR A 25 -5.97 -40.08 16.77
C THR A 25 -4.83 -39.88 15.75
N ASP A 26 -3.60 -40.27 16.16
CA ASP A 26 -2.43 -40.33 15.28
C ASP A 26 -2.63 -41.26 14.06
N LYS A 27 -3.52 -42.23 14.16
CA LYS A 27 -3.88 -43.18 13.08
C LYS A 27 -4.59 -42.47 11.92
N GLU A 28 -5.54 -41.59 12.22
CA GLU A 28 -6.26 -40.79 11.22
C GLU A 28 -5.32 -39.81 10.50
N VAL A 29 -4.41 -39.14 11.25
CA VAL A 29 -3.41 -38.26 10.65
C VAL A 29 -2.48 -39.02 9.70
N ARG A 30 -2.09 -40.26 10.01
CA ARG A 30 -1.23 -41.09 9.15
C ARG A 30 -1.89 -41.46 7.82
N ILE A 31 -3.20 -41.69 7.82
CA ILE A 31 -3.96 -42.06 6.63
C ILE A 31 -4.27 -40.84 5.76
N LEU A 32 -4.69 -39.73 6.38
CA LEU A 32 -5.17 -38.55 5.66
C LEU A 32 -4.02 -37.64 5.20
N PHE A 33 -2.90 -37.65 5.87
CA PHE A 33 -1.78 -36.76 5.58
C PHE A 33 -1.20 -36.90 4.15
N PRO A 34 -0.90 -38.10 3.63
CA PRO A 34 -0.46 -38.29 2.25
C PRO A 34 -1.50 -37.83 1.23
N LEU A 35 -2.78 -38.09 1.49
CA LEU A 35 -3.91 -37.68 0.64
C LEU A 35 -4.06 -36.17 0.57
N LEU A 36 -3.97 -35.48 1.70
CA LEU A 36 -4.03 -34.02 1.77
C LEU A 36 -2.81 -33.36 1.12
N HIS A 37 -1.64 -33.99 1.23
CA HIS A 37 -0.42 -33.51 0.57
C HIS A 37 -0.52 -33.62 -0.95
N GLU A 38 -1.09 -34.71 -1.47
CA GLU A 38 -1.32 -34.92 -2.90
C GLU A 38 -2.45 -34.01 -3.41
N THR A 39 -3.54 -33.87 -2.64
CA THR A 39 -4.66 -32.96 -2.94
C THR A 39 -4.17 -31.53 -3.07
N ARG A 40 -3.16 -31.09 -2.27
CA ARG A 40 -2.54 -29.77 -2.39
C ARG A 40 -1.83 -29.55 -3.72
N LYS A 41 -1.18 -30.56 -4.31
CA LYS A 41 -0.53 -30.40 -5.61
C LYS A 41 -1.56 -30.09 -6.69
N ASN A 42 -2.72 -30.73 -6.61
CA ASN A 42 -3.80 -30.61 -7.58
C ASN A 42 -4.78 -29.47 -7.27
N TYR A 43 -4.94 -29.13 -5.99
CA TYR A 43 -5.90 -28.14 -5.47
C TYR A 43 -5.22 -27.19 -4.47
N LYS A 44 -4.35 -26.30 -4.99
CA LYS A 44 -3.58 -25.31 -4.17
C LYS A 44 -4.44 -24.36 -3.33
N TRP A 45 -5.72 -24.33 -3.53
CA TRP A 45 -6.70 -23.44 -2.91
C TRP A 45 -7.44 -24.06 -1.72
N PHE A 46 -7.44 -25.39 -1.61
CA PHE A 46 -8.26 -26.11 -0.63
C PHE A 46 -7.81 -25.90 0.83
N LEU A 47 -6.51 -25.80 1.06
CA LEU A 47 -5.96 -25.60 2.40
C LEU A 47 -5.40 -24.18 2.55
N SER A 48 -5.80 -23.49 3.62
CA SER A 48 -5.21 -22.19 4.00
C SER A 48 -3.75 -22.36 4.45
N ASP A 49 -3.01 -21.24 4.54
CA ASP A 49 -1.67 -21.27 5.15
C ASP A 49 -1.72 -21.75 6.61
N TYR A 50 -2.84 -21.55 7.32
CA TYR A 50 -3.09 -22.05 8.65
C TYR A 50 -3.26 -23.58 8.66
N ASP A 51 -4.13 -24.12 7.81
CA ASP A 51 -4.38 -25.56 7.68
C ASP A 51 -3.08 -26.28 7.31
N LEU A 52 -2.32 -25.72 6.36
CA LEU A 52 -1.01 -26.26 5.95
C LEU A 52 0.01 -26.23 7.09
N HIS A 53 0.02 -25.15 7.87
CA HIS A 53 0.93 -25.07 9.03
C HIS A 53 0.59 -26.16 10.06
N THR A 54 -0.69 -26.25 10.44
CA THR A 54 -1.19 -27.23 11.41
C THR A 54 -0.92 -28.66 10.95
N LEU A 55 -1.27 -28.96 9.69
CA LEU A 55 -1.03 -30.25 9.06
C LEU A 55 0.46 -30.64 9.13
N TYR A 56 1.36 -29.76 8.66
CA TYR A 56 2.78 -30.10 8.60
C TYR A 56 3.46 -30.16 9.97
N ILE A 57 3.00 -29.38 10.95
CA ILE A 57 3.51 -29.45 12.32
C ILE A 57 3.09 -30.78 12.97
N ARG A 58 1.87 -31.24 12.76
CA ARG A 58 1.39 -32.54 13.26
C ARG A 58 2.10 -33.69 12.55
N GLY A 59 2.12 -33.69 11.22
CA GLY A 59 2.82 -34.70 10.44
C GLY A 59 4.31 -34.83 10.77
N ALA A 60 4.97 -33.73 11.14
CA ALA A 60 6.37 -33.74 11.56
C ALA A 60 6.62 -34.40 12.93
N LYS A 61 5.60 -34.61 13.75
CA LYS A 61 5.69 -35.29 15.06
C LYS A 61 5.46 -36.80 14.97
N LEU A 62 4.86 -37.29 13.88
CA LEU A 62 4.56 -38.70 13.73
C LEU A 62 5.80 -39.50 13.33
N LYS A 63 6.20 -40.44 14.16
CA LYS A 63 7.28 -41.39 13.86
C LYS A 63 6.86 -42.36 12.75
N GLY A 64 7.75 -42.65 11.79
CA GLY A 64 7.52 -43.65 10.75
C GLY A 64 6.81 -43.18 9.48
N ILE A 65 6.43 -41.90 9.37
CA ILE A 65 5.95 -41.33 8.11
C ILE A 65 7.13 -40.89 7.24
N LYS A 66 7.45 -41.62 6.20
CA LYS A 66 8.47 -41.19 5.21
C LYS A 66 7.82 -40.25 4.17
N PRO A 67 8.46 -39.11 3.84
CA PRO A 67 9.72 -38.57 4.38
C PRO A 67 9.51 -37.48 5.45
N GLU A 68 9.74 -37.76 6.73
CA GLU A 68 9.58 -36.84 7.86
C GLU A 68 10.31 -35.49 7.67
N HIS A 69 11.54 -35.55 7.12
CA HIS A 69 12.32 -34.36 6.79
C HIS A 69 11.54 -33.38 5.92
N LYS A 70 10.87 -33.87 4.85
CA LYS A 70 10.10 -33.01 3.93
C LYS A 70 8.95 -32.30 4.65
N TYR A 71 8.30 -32.94 5.57
CA TYR A 71 7.16 -32.36 6.30
C TYR A 71 7.62 -31.36 7.36
N ARG A 72 8.70 -31.62 8.07
CA ARG A 72 9.31 -30.62 8.99
C ARG A 72 9.70 -29.35 8.25
N VAL A 73 10.36 -29.49 7.08
CA VAL A 73 10.76 -28.35 6.24
C VAL A 73 9.55 -27.62 5.65
N LEU A 74 8.50 -28.32 5.23
CA LEU A 74 7.28 -27.69 4.74
C LEU A 74 6.55 -26.90 5.84
N GLY A 75 6.36 -27.45 7.02
CA GLY A 75 5.78 -26.75 8.16
C GLY A 75 6.58 -25.50 8.55
N TRP A 76 7.92 -25.59 8.47
CA TRP A 76 8.79 -24.46 8.70
C TRP A 76 8.68 -23.37 7.61
N GLN A 77 8.35 -23.71 6.36
CA GLN A 77 8.18 -22.73 5.27
C GLN A 77 6.90 -21.89 5.37
N PHE A 78 5.88 -22.34 6.10
CA PHE A 78 4.54 -21.74 6.16
C PHE A 78 4.11 -21.28 7.57
N PRO A 79 4.92 -20.49 8.31
CA PRO A 79 4.44 -19.90 9.54
C PRO A 79 3.35 -18.87 9.24
N ILE A 80 2.41 -18.72 10.15
CA ILE A 80 1.29 -17.77 10.07
C ILE A 80 1.52 -16.56 10.98
N ASP A 81 2.17 -16.77 12.10
CA ASP A 81 2.49 -15.78 13.12
C ASP A 81 3.85 -16.08 13.80
N GLU A 82 4.21 -15.32 14.82
CA GLU A 82 5.46 -15.51 15.55
C GLU A 82 5.47 -16.81 16.36
N LYS A 83 4.35 -17.20 16.99
CA LYS A 83 4.22 -18.41 17.78
C LYS A 83 4.44 -19.65 16.89
N SER A 84 3.77 -19.72 15.76
CA SER A 84 3.93 -20.79 14.77
C SER A 84 5.32 -20.81 14.14
N ALA A 85 5.94 -19.64 13.95
CA ALA A 85 7.31 -19.54 13.46
C ALA A 85 8.33 -20.12 14.47
N ARG A 86 8.15 -19.86 15.75
CA ARG A 86 9.00 -20.41 16.84
C ARG A 86 8.80 -21.92 16.96
N GLN A 87 7.57 -22.40 16.98
CA GLN A 87 7.25 -23.83 17.08
C GLN A 87 7.81 -24.62 15.91
N SER A 88 7.59 -24.15 14.67
CA SER A 88 8.11 -24.82 13.48
C SER A 88 9.64 -24.87 13.44
N HIS A 89 10.33 -23.88 14.04
CA HIS A 89 11.79 -23.89 14.15
C HIS A 89 12.30 -24.93 15.16
N LYS A 90 11.61 -25.09 16.28
CA LYS A 90 11.94 -26.12 17.30
C LYS A 90 11.86 -27.54 16.74
N ASN A 91 10.99 -27.77 15.76
CA ASN A 91 10.79 -29.08 15.15
C ASN A 91 11.89 -29.45 14.13
N LEU A 92 12.80 -28.52 13.79
CA LEU A 92 13.93 -28.80 12.87
C LEU A 92 15.11 -29.40 13.61
N THR A 93 15.68 -30.45 13.01
CA THR A 93 16.95 -31.03 13.46
C THR A 93 18.14 -30.30 12.80
N ALA A 94 19.34 -30.52 13.36
CA ALA A 94 20.58 -30.02 12.75
C ALA A 94 20.77 -30.58 11.31
N LYS A 95 20.37 -31.84 11.08
CA LYS A 95 20.37 -32.49 9.77
C LYS A 95 19.42 -31.81 8.80
N ASP A 96 18.20 -31.43 9.24
CA ASP A 96 17.23 -30.68 8.42
C ASP A 96 17.82 -29.32 7.99
N LEU A 97 18.43 -28.59 8.92
CA LEU A 97 19.06 -27.29 8.63
C LEU A 97 20.23 -27.41 7.66
N LYS A 98 21.05 -28.47 7.76
CA LYS A 98 22.17 -28.73 6.86
C LYS A 98 21.68 -29.06 5.44
N ASN A 99 20.69 -29.92 5.31
CA ASN A 99 20.22 -30.46 4.03
C ASN A 99 19.17 -29.57 3.32
N MET A 100 18.71 -28.50 3.98
CA MET A 100 17.72 -27.60 3.43
C MET A 100 18.22 -26.88 2.17
N SER A 101 17.44 -26.93 1.10
CA SER A 101 17.80 -26.30 -0.17
C SER A 101 17.79 -24.76 -0.08
N PRO A 102 18.55 -24.09 -0.96
CA PRO A 102 18.52 -22.63 -1.06
C PRO A 102 17.12 -22.05 -1.31
N ALA A 103 16.28 -22.76 -2.07
CA ALA A 103 14.93 -22.33 -2.40
C ALA A 103 14.03 -22.34 -1.17
N GLU A 104 14.13 -23.35 -0.33
CA GLU A 104 13.39 -23.49 0.92
C GLU A 104 13.75 -22.40 1.91
N LEU A 105 15.05 -22.15 2.11
CA LEU A 105 15.53 -21.06 2.97
C LEU A 105 15.02 -19.69 2.52
N LEU A 106 15.12 -19.40 1.23
CA LEU A 106 14.68 -18.12 0.69
C LEU A 106 13.16 -17.97 0.72
N LYS A 107 12.42 -19.08 0.64
CA LYS A 107 10.96 -19.07 0.82
C LYS A 107 10.60 -18.71 2.27
N ARG A 108 11.24 -19.34 3.25
CA ARG A 108 11.08 -18.98 4.68
C ARG A 108 11.36 -17.51 4.94
N VAL A 109 12.51 -17.00 4.47
CA VAL A 109 12.89 -15.59 4.65
C VAL A 109 11.83 -14.65 4.04
N ARG A 110 11.30 -14.97 2.86
CA ARG A 110 10.22 -14.18 2.24
C ARG A 110 8.94 -14.21 3.07
N THR A 111 8.55 -15.38 3.58
CA THR A 111 7.37 -15.51 4.43
C THR A 111 7.51 -14.71 5.72
N LEU A 112 8.62 -14.83 6.43
CA LEU A 112 8.88 -14.06 7.65
C LEU A 112 8.93 -12.55 7.40
N THR A 113 9.52 -12.14 6.27
CA THR A 113 9.54 -10.72 5.88
C THR A 113 8.12 -10.21 5.57
N ARG A 114 7.27 -11.02 4.92
CA ARG A 114 5.86 -10.69 4.64
C ARG A 114 5.04 -10.54 5.93
N LEU A 115 5.30 -11.38 6.91
CA LEU A 115 4.65 -11.34 8.22
C LEU A 115 5.21 -10.25 9.16
N GLY A 116 6.20 -9.47 8.72
CA GLY A 116 6.82 -8.44 9.54
C GLY A 116 7.72 -8.97 10.67
N LEU A 117 8.04 -10.28 10.69
CA LEU A 117 8.83 -10.92 11.74
C LEU A 117 10.33 -10.68 11.58
N ASN A 118 10.74 -9.40 11.51
CA ASN A 118 12.13 -9.00 11.30
C ASN A 118 13.00 -9.31 12.52
N ASN A 119 12.50 -9.17 13.73
CA ASN A 119 13.20 -9.57 14.97
C ASN A 119 13.59 -11.05 14.94
N TYR A 120 12.65 -11.88 14.49
CA TYR A 120 12.89 -13.31 14.32
C TYR A 120 14.00 -13.58 13.29
N LEU A 121 13.97 -12.86 12.15
CA LEU A 121 15.03 -12.94 11.13
C LEU A 121 16.39 -12.52 11.69
N VAL A 122 16.45 -11.44 12.48
CA VAL A 122 17.70 -10.98 13.11
C VAL A 122 18.29 -12.03 14.05
N LYS A 123 17.45 -12.74 14.80
CA LYS A 123 17.88 -13.77 15.75
C LYS A 123 18.35 -15.05 15.04
N HIS A 124 17.65 -15.51 14.03
CA HIS A 124 17.83 -16.86 13.48
C HIS A 124 18.64 -16.93 12.17
N LEU A 125 18.68 -15.87 11.35
CA LEU A 125 19.46 -15.88 10.11
C LEU A 125 20.97 -16.17 10.32
N PRO A 126 21.63 -15.67 11.37
CA PRO A 126 23.02 -16.02 11.62
C PRO A 126 23.29 -17.52 11.79
N GLN A 127 22.33 -18.27 12.32
CA GLN A 127 22.44 -19.72 12.49
C GLN A 127 22.27 -20.47 11.16
N LEU A 128 21.44 -19.91 10.25
CA LEU A 128 21.13 -20.51 8.95
C LEU A 128 22.23 -20.30 7.88
N ARG A 129 23.27 -19.51 8.16
CA ARG A 129 24.36 -19.23 7.23
C ARG A 129 25.36 -20.38 7.08
N LYS A 130 25.49 -21.22 8.09
CA LYS A 130 26.39 -22.37 8.06
C LYS A 130 26.08 -23.24 6.84
N TRP A 131 27.10 -23.82 6.23
CA TRP A 131 27.03 -24.71 5.06
C TRP A 131 26.37 -24.10 3.80
N ARG A 132 26.46 -22.79 3.58
CA ARG A 132 25.82 -22.14 2.42
C ARG A 132 26.82 -21.58 1.42
N SER A 133 26.49 -21.70 0.14
CA SER A 133 27.27 -21.10 -0.94
C SER A 133 27.27 -19.56 -0.85
N ARG A 134 28.29 -18.91 -1.41
CA ARG A 134 28.41 -17.44 -1.47
C ARG A 134 27.16 -16.77 -2.06
N LYS A 135 26.54 -17.38 -3.09
CA LYS A 135 25.33 -16.86 -3.74
C LYS A 135 24.13 -16.85 -2.78
N VAL A 136 23.99 -17.88 -1.96
CA VAL A 136 22.91 -17.98 -0.93
C VAL A 136 23.20 -17.01 0.20
N LEU A 137 24.43 -16.98 0.71
CA LEU A 137 24.87 -16.05 1.77
C LEU A 137 24.59 -14.59 1.39
N ASN A 138 24.86 -14.20 0.15
CA ASN A 138 24.53 -12.85 -0.34
C ASN A 138 23.03 -12.53 -0.22
N LYS A 139 22.15 -13.46 -0.62
CA LYS A 139 20.70 -13.27 -0.53
C LYS A 139 20.21 -13.20 0.93
N LEU A 140 20.70 -14.10 1.77
CA LEU A 140 20.38 -14.12 3.21
C LEU A 140 20.91 -12.86 3.90
N GLY A 141 22.14 -12.45 3.60
CA GLY A 141 22.77 -11.26 4.16
C GLY A 141 22.04 -9.96 3.79
N LYS A 142 21.55 -9.85 2.56
CA LYS A 142 20.70 -8.71 2.15
C LYS A 142 19.39 -8.66 2.95
N ALA A 143 18.76 -9.81 3.20
CA ALA A 143 17.57 -9.89 4.04
C ALA A 143 17.88 -9.56 5.50
N TYR A 144 19.01 -10.04 6.02
CA TYR A 144 19.50 -9.74 7.37
C TYR A 144 19.75 -8.24 7.57
N LEU A 145 20.46 -7.58 6.65
CA LEU A 145 20.67 -6.12 6.69
C LEU A 145 19.34 -5.35 6.69
N LYS A 146 18.39 -5.78 5.84
CA LYS A 146 17.07 -5.17 5.81
C LYS A 146 16.33 -5.35 7.15
N ALA A 147 16.37 -6.55 7.73
CA ALA A 147 15.76 -6.84 9.02
C ALA A 147 16.40 -6.02 10.15
N LEU A 148 17.73 -5.96 10.23
CA LEU A 148 18.46 -5.11 11.17
C LEU A 148 18.04 -3.64 11.05
N PHE A 149 17.89 -3.15 9.83
CA PHE A 149 17.54 -1.76 9.59
C PHE A 149 16.08 -1.46 10.00
N VAL A 150 15.14 -2.35 9.73
CA VAL A 150 13.73 -2.20 10.12
C VAL A 150 13.60 -2.23 11.64
N GLU A 151 14.31 -3.14 12.31
CA GLU A 151 14.36 -3.28 13.78
C GLU A 151 15.25 -2.20 14.45
N ARG A 152 15.70 -1.21 13.70
CA ARG A 152 16.50 -0.07 14.18
C ARG A 152 17.88 -0.43 14.75
N PHE A 153 18.42 -1.60 14.47
CA PHE A 153 19.79 -2.02 14.87
C PHE A 153 20.88 -1.36 14.00
N TYR A 154 20.79 -0.03 13.82
CA TYR A 154 21.68 0.74 12.94
C TYR A 154 23.15 0.61 13.32
N TYR A 155 23.45 0.65 14.62
CA TYR A 155 24.81 0.53 15.13
C TYR A 155 25.43 -0.83 14.76
N ARG A 156 24.65 -1.92 14.85
CA ARG A 156 25.10 -3.26 14.47
C ARG A 156 25.47 -3.36 12.99
N ILE A 157 24.73 -2.68 12.10
CA ILE A 157 25.08 -2.59 10.67
C ILE A 157 26.43 -1.88 10.49
N ILE A 158 26.63 -0.75 11.17
CA ILE A 158 27.85 0.05 11.09
C ILE A 158 29.07 -0.74 11.58
N ILE A 159 29.00 -1.35 12.75
CA ILE A 159 30.09 -2.14 13.33
C ILE A 159 30.41 -3.37 12.46
N SER A 160 29.37 -4.09 11.99
CA SER A 160 29.59 -5.24 11.11
C SER A 160 30.26 -4.86 9.79
N HIS A 161 30.00 -3.65 9.28
CA HIS A 161 30.71 -3.11 8.12
C HIS A 161 32.17 -2.78 8.45
N LYS A 162 32.42 -2.02 9.55
CA LYS A 162 33.76 -1.63 9.97
C LYS A 162 34.67 -2.85 10.23
N LYS A 163 34.11 -3.90 10.87
CA LYS A 163 34.81 -5.18 11.16
C LYS A 163 34.91 -6.11 9.94
N GLY A 164 34.47 -5.73 8.75
CA GLY A 164 34.50 -6.58 7.55
C GLY A 164 33.56 -7.81 7.59
N GLN A 165 32.74 -7.94 8.62
CA GLN A 165 31.84 -9.09 8.83
C GLN A 165 30.79 -9.25 7.71
N LEU A 166 30.37 -8.16 7.10
CA LEU A 166 29.35 -8.20 6.04
C LEU A 166 29.86 -8.89 4.76
N SER A 167 31.16 -8.74 4.43
CA SER A 167 31.78 -9.49 3.33
C SER A 167 32.18 -10.90 3.75
N LYS A 168 32.87 -11.05 4.89
CA LYS A 168 33.39 -12.34 5.36
C LYS A 168 32.27 -13.35 5.66
N LEU A 169 31.23 -12.93 6.38
CA LEU A 169 30.18 -13.83 6.88
C LEU A 169 28.98 -13.95 5.95
N TRP A 170 28.71 -12.95 5.10
CA TRP A 170 27.49 -12.85 4.32
C TRP A 170 27.71 -12.68 2.82
N SER A 171 28.95 -12.57 2.40
CA SER A 171 29.31 -12.32 0.98
C SER A 171 28.55 -11.13 0.36
N ILE A 172 28.30 -10.08 1.15
CA ILE A 172 27.57 -8.90 0.68
C ILE A 172 28.51 -8.01 -0.14
N PRO A 173 28.12 -7.60 -1.36
CA PRO A 173 28.92 -6.70 -2.19
C PRO A 173 29.15 -5.35 -1.50
N LYS A 174 30.33 -4.73 -1.75
CA LYS A 174 30.76 -3.47 -1.15
C LYS A 174 29.74 -2.34 -1.35
N GLU A 175 29.14 -2.23 -2.55
CA GLU A 175 28.08 -1.27 -2.81
C GLU A 175 26.88 -1.39 -1.84
N THR A 176 26.41 -2.63 -1.62
CA THR A 176 25.30 -2.91 -0.70
C THR A 176 25.66 -2.61 0.74
N GLN A 177 26.90 -2.89 1.15
CA GLN A 177 27.41 -2.55 2.47
C GLN A 177 27.40 -1.04 2.67
N LEU A 178 28.02 -0.27 1.78
CA LEU A 178 28.08 1.19 1.84
C LEU A 178 26.67 1.82 1.85
N TYR A 179 25.75 1.28 1.05
CA TYR A 179 24.36 1.72 1.01
C TYR A 179 23.66 1.62 2.38
N TRP A 180 23.73 0.44 3.03
CA TRP A 180 23.06 0.25 4.31
C TRP A 180 23.76 0.99 5.45
N THR A 181 25.08 1.09 5.40
CA THR A 181 25.89 1.84 6.35
C THR A 181 25.57 3.34 6.28
N ALA A 182 25.55 3.92 5.07
CA ALA A 182 25.14 5.31 4.87
C ALA A 182 23.74 5.60 5.42
N ARG A 183 22.76 4.72 5.11
CA ARG A 183 21.41 4.85 5.64
C ARG A 183 21.36 4.76 7.17
N SER A 184 22.16 3.91 7.76
CA SER A 184 22.26 3.74 9.22
C SER A 184 22.85 4.97 9.88
N PHE A 185 23.89 5.58 9.31
CA PHE A 185 24.43 6.85 9.76
C PHE A 185 23.40 7.99 9.66
N ILE A 186 22.65 8.09 8.55
CA ILE A 186 21.57 9.07 8.39
C ILE A 186 20.53 8.94 9.53
N LYS A 187 20.14 7.70 9.85
CA LYS A 187 19.16 7.44 10.94
C LYS A 187 19.71 7.78 12.32
N ARG A 188 21.01 7.64 12.52
CA ARG A 188 21.71 8.03 13.76
C ARG A 188 22.14 9.51 13.79
N ARG A 189 21.77 10.30 12.81
CA ARG A 189 22.15 11.71 12.63
C ARG A 189 23.68 11.94 12.51
N ASN A 190 24.44 10.92 12.23
CA ASN A 190 25.86 11.06 11.91
C ASN A 190 26.06 11.41 10.42
N ILE A 191 25.92 12.68 10.13
CA ILE A 191 25.91 13.22 8.77
C ILE A 191 27.30 13.15 8.10
N PRO A 192 28.43 13.43 8.78
CA PRO A 192 29.75 13.30 8.17
C PRO A 192 30.05 11.89 7.64
N ASP A 193 29.84 10.86 8.47
CA ASP A 193 30.07 9.46 8.08
C ASP A 193 29.08 8.98 7.02
N ALA A 194 27.84 9.46 7.05
CA ALA A 194 26.84 9.19 6.02
C ALA A 194 27.32 9.72 4.66
N ARG A 195 27.79 10.98 4.62
CA ARG A 195 28.32 11.65 3.44
C ARG A 195 29.56 10.92 2.90
N SER A 196 30.50 10.58 3.78
CA SER A 196 31.69 9.79 3.41
C SER A 196 31.31 8.46 2.76
N SER A 197 30.33 7.76 3.33
CA SER A 197 29.86 6.46 2.78
C SER A 197 29.19 6.63 1.40
N ILE A 198 28.49 7.73 1.15
CA ILE A 198 27.89 8.05 -0.16
C ILE A 198 28.99 8.31 -1.17
N TYR A 199 29.99 9.13 -0.87
CA TYR A 199 31.11 9.41 -1.76
C TYR A 199 31.96 8.16 -2.04
N LYS A 200 32.19 7.29 -1.04
CA LYS A 200 32.86 6.00 -1.25
C LYS A 200 32.08 5.10 -2.21
N LEU A 201 30.73 5.06 -2.10
CA LEU A 201 29.89 4.31 -3.04
C LEU A 201 29.94 4.90 -4.45
N GLU A 202 29.95 6.21 -4.57
CA GLU A 202 30.00 6.92 -5.85
C GLU A 202 31.34 6.70 -6.57
N ARG A 203 32.47 6.76 -5.83
CA ARG A 203 33.80 6.41 -6.37
C ARG A 203 33.86 4.95 -6.80
N LEU A 204 33.24 4.05 -6.05
CA LEU A 204 33.22 2.61 -6.39
C LEU A 204 32.38 2.34 -7.64
N ASN A 205 31.24 3.01 -7.78
CA ASN A 205 30.36 2.88 -8.94
C ASN A 205 29.42 4.09 -9.05
N ALA A 206 29.80 5.09 -9.84
CA ALA A 206 29.01 6.30 -10.07
C ALA A 206 27.63 6.03 -10.70
N LYS A 207 27.46 4.88 -11.40
CA LYS A 207 26.19 4.44 -12.01
C LYS A 207 25.41 3.47 -11.14
N SER A 208 25.79 3.29 -9.87
CA SER A 208 25.12 2.37 -8.95
C SER A 208 23.62 2.65 -8.85
N LYS A 209 22.80 1.62 -9.02
CA LYS A 209 21.34 1.68 -8.86
C LYS A 209 20.91 2.02 -7.42
N LEU A 210 21.83 2.00 -6.46
CA LEU A 210 21.57 2.30 -5.05
C LEU A 210 21.74 3.80 -4.74
N LEU A 211 22.59 4.51 -5.49
CA LEU A 211 22.88 5.93 -5.28
C LEU A 211 21.62 6.83 -5.31
N PRO A 212 20.71 6.73 -6.29
CA PRO A 212 19.54 7.61 -6.33
C PRO A 212 18.70 7.59 -5.05
N ASN A 213 18.58 6.41 -4.43
CA ASN A 213 17.83 6.28 -3.16
C ASN A 213 18.59 6.92 -2.00
N LEU A 214 19.92 6.84 -1.97
CA LEU A 214 20.74 7.49 -0.94
C LEU A 214 20.69 9.01 -1.07
N LEU A 215 20.94 9.54 -2.27
CA LEU A 215 20.88 10.98 -2.55
C LEU A 215 19.52 11.56 -2.16
N ASN A 216 18.44 10.87 -2.55
CA ASN A 216 17.09 11.27 -2.15
C ASN A 216 16.86 11.23 -0.63
N THR A 217 17.36 10.18 0.06
CA THR A 217 17.20 10.06 1.52
C THR A 217 17.98 11.16 2.23
N PHE A 218 19.16 11.49 1.73
CA PHE A 218 20.04 12.51 2.29
C PHE A 218 19.48 13.91 2.06
N ALA A 219 18.97 14.20 0.86
CA ALA A 219 18.26 15.43 0.57
C ALA A 219 17.04 15.66 1.49
N ILE A 220 16.24 14.59 1.69
CA ILE A 220 15.09 14.66 2.61
C ILE A 220 15.55 14.89 4.05
N ARG A 221 16.66 14.29 4.47
CA ARG A 221 17.19 14.50 5.82
C ARG A 221 17.54 15.96 6.05
N TYR A 222 18.29 16.58 5.14
CA TYR A 222 18.63 18.00 5.24
C TYR A 222 17.40 18.92 5.20
N MET A 223 16.39 18.55 4.39
CA MET A 223 15.14 19.30 4.37
C MET A 223 14.42 19.27 5.74
N LEU A 224 14.43 18.11 6.43
CA LEU A 224 13.83 17.96 7.76
C LEU A 224 14.61 18.71 8.85
N ASP A 225 15.90 18.92 8.65
CA ASP A 225 16.76 19.70 9.53
C ASP A 225 16.78 21.20 9.17
N SER A 226 15.88 21.63 8.25
CA SER A 226 15.77 23.02 7.75
C SER A 226 17.02 23.54 7.02
N GLU A 227 17.92 22.64 6.63
CA GLU A 227 19.14 22.93 5.87
C GLU A 227 18.84 22.95 4.36
N ILE A 228 18.15 24.01 3.93
CA ILE A 228 17.54 24.08 2.59
C ILE A 228 18.59 23.98 1.49
N GLU A 229 19.68 24.73 1.57
CA GLU A 229 20.74 24.73 0.55
C GLU A 229 21.40 23.36 0.38
N LYS A 230 21.73 22.71 1.50
CA LYS A 230 22.28 21.35 1.48
C LYS A 230 21.28 20.35 0.88
N SER A 231 19.99 20.49 1.20
CA SER A 231 18.92 19.69 0.58
C SER A 231 18.87 19.92 -0.95
N GLN A 232 18.95 21.18 -1.39
CA GLN A 232 18.98 21.54 -2.82
C GLN A 232 20.20 20.93 -3.52
N PHE A 233 21.39 21.00 -2.91
CA PHE A 233 22.61 20.38 -3.47
C PHE A 233 22.40 18.90 -3.78
N TRP A 234 21.88 18.11 -2.83
CA TRP A 234 21.67 16.67 -3.02
C TRP A 234 20.52 16.36 -4.01
N CYS A 235 19.49 17.21 -4.06
CA CYS A 235 18.45 17.11 -5.08
C CYS A 235 19.00 17.39 -6.48
N ASN A 236 19.84 18.42 -6.65
CA ASN A 236 20.49 18.73 -7.92
C ASN A 236 21.36 17.57 -8.38
N ARG A 237 22.16 16.99 -7.48
CA ARG A 237 23.02 15.85 -7.76
C ARG A 237 22.22 14.63 -8.24
N LEU A 238 21.05 14.37 -7.61
CA LEU A 238 20.13 13.31 -8.06
C LEU A 238 19.57 13.62 -9.44
N LEU A 239 19.12 14.84 -9.69
CA LEU A 239 18.47 15.23 -10.94
C LEU A 239 19.45 15.22 -12.12
N SER A 240 20.69 15.69 -11.94
CA SER A 240 21.70 15.78 -12.97
C SER A 240 22.31 14.43 -13.33
N HIS A 241 22.67 13.60 -12.33
CA HIS A 241 23.32 12.30 -12.58
C HIS A 241 22.34 11.18 -12.92
N PHE A 242 21.08 11.28 -12.46
CA PHE A 242 20.09 10.22 -12.65
C PHE A 242 18.73 10.73 -13.20
N PRO A 243 18.71 11.50 -14.31
CA PRO A 243 17.48 12.13 -14.81
C PRO A 243 16.39 11.13 -15.24
N LYS A 244 16.78 9.90 -15.60
CA LYS A 244 15.84 8.82 -15.97
C LYS A 244 15.34 8.00 -14.77
N HIS A 245 15.85 8.24 -13.57
CA HIS A 245 15.44 7.50 -12.39
C HIS A 245 14.07 8.01 -11.88
N LYS A 246 13.25 7.10 -11.34
CA LYS A 246 11.89 7.40 -10.83
C LYS A 246 11.82 8.49 -9.75
N LEU A 247 12.93 8.82 -9.08
CA LEU A 247 13.01 9.86 -8.05
C LEU A 247 13.40 11.23 -8.61
N ALA A 248 13.84 11.33 -9.88
CA ALA A 248 14.31 12.57 -10.47
C ALA A 248 13.22 13.66 -10.50
N ALA A 249 11.99 13.32 -10.92
CA ALA A 249 10.87 14.24 -10.90
C ALA A 249 10.54 14.75 -9.48
N ALA A 250 10.69 13.90 -8.47
CA ALA A 250 10.46 14.30 -7.09
C ALA A 250 11.58 15.19 -6.53
N ALA A 251 12.81 15.02 -7.01
CA ALA A 251 13.92 15.91 -6.70
C ALA A 251 13.71 17.29 -7.34
N ALA A 252 13.35 17.32 -8.64
CA ALA A 252 13.01 18.55 -9.36
C ALA A 252 11.86 19.31 -8.69
N TRP A 253 10.82 18.61 -8.24
CA TRP A 253 9.73 19.22 -7.46
C TRP A 253 10.24 19.87 -6.16
N ARG A 254 11.11 19.19 -5.37
CA ARG A 254 11.66 19.78 -4.13
C ARG A 254 12.49 21.02 -4.40
N LEU A 255 13.30 20.99 -5.47
CA LEU A 255 14.07 22.14 -5.92
C LEU A 255 13.15 23.31 -6.32
N ALA A 256 12.11 23.04 -7.11
CA ALA A 256 11.13 24.04 -7.49
C ALA A 256 10.42 24.62 -6.27
N TRP A 257 9.96 23.75 -5.37
CA TRP A 257 9.22 24.16 -4.17
C TRP A 257 10.07 25.01 -3.21
N SER A 258 11.31 24.60 -2.92
CA SER A 258 12.20 25.36 -2.06
C SER A 258 12.58 26.72 -2.65
N ASN A 259 12.78 26.81 -3.99
CA ASN A 259 13.01 28.08 -4.65
C ASN A 259 11.76 29.00 -4.63
N LEU A 260 10.57 28.41 -4.76
CA LEU A 260 9.31 29.18 -4.63
C LEU A 260 9.14 29.75 -3.22
N GLN A 261 9.50 28.99 -2.18
CA GLN A 261 9.48 29.48 -0.79
C GLN A 261 10.48 30.62 -0.53
N GLN A 262 11.55 30.69 -1.32
CA GLN A 262 12.56 31.77 -1.32
C GLN A 262 12.22 32.89 -2.31
N ASN A 263 10.97 32.96 -2.82
CA ASN A 263 10.48 33.92 -3.82
C ASN A 263 11.24 33.88 -5.16
N ASN A 264 12.04 32.83 -5.42
CA ASN A 264 12.80 32.68 -6.66
C ASN A 264 11.98 31.93 -7.74
N THR A 265 10.94 32.60 -8.25
CA THR A 265 10.01 32.03 -9.24
C THR A 265 10.70 31.59 -10.53
N LYS A 266 11.72 32.33 -11.00
CA LYS A 266 12.48 32.01 -12.23
C LYS A 266 13.19 30.65 -12.10
N LYS A 267 13.92 30.41 -11.01
CA LYS A 267 14.57 29.12 -10.73
C LYS A 267 13.54 28.01 -10.50
N ALA A 268 12.43 28.29 -9.78
CA ALA A 268 11.35 27.33 -9.60
C ALA A 268 10.79 26.84 -10.94
N LEU A 269 10.49 27.73 -11.88
CA LEU A 269 10.04 27.38 -13.23
C LEU A 269 11.06 26.53 -14.00
N THR A 270 12.36 26.84 -13.87
CA THR A 270 13.44 26.04 -14.49
C THR A 270 13.40 24.60 -14.01
N TYR A 271 13.30 24.37 -12.69
CA TYR A 271 13.24 23.04 -12.12
C TYR A 271 11.95 22.29 -12.46
N LEU A 272 10.80 22.97 -12.55
CA LEU A 272 9.55 22.35 -13.03
C LEU A 272 9.70 21.87 -14.49
N LYS A 273 10.29 22.67 -15.37
CA LYS A 273 10.59 22.28 -16.76
C LYS A 273 11.54 21.08 -16.82
N GLN A 274 12.62 21.08 -16.02
CA GLN A 274 13.54 19.95 -15.93
C GLN A 274 12.83 18.69 -15.44
N GLY A 275 12.00 18.80 -14.38
CA GLY A 275 11.20 17.71 -13.85
C GLY A 275 10.29 17.08 -14.89
N LEU A 276 9.65 17.89 -15.73
CA LEU A 276 8.78 17.42 -16.82
C LEU A 276 9.53 16.71 -17.95
N LYS A 277 10.83 16.96 -18.13
CA LYS A 277 11.71 16.24 -19.07
C LYS A 277 12.18 14.88 -18.54
N THR A 278 12.04 14.61 -17.23
CA THR A 278 12.43 13.32 -16.64
C THR A 278 11.45 12.20 -17.01
N ARG A 279 11.84 10.94 -16.79
CA ARG A 279 10.92 9.80 -16.92
C ARG A 279 9.98 9.74 -15.71
N ILE A 280 8.74 10.21 -15.89
CA ILE A 280 7.74 10.26 -14.82
C ILE A 280 6.83 9.03 -14.92
N TYR A 281 6.87 8.19 -13.90
CA TYR A 281 6.04 6.97 -13.80
C TYR A 281 4.70 7.20 -13.07
N ASN A 282 4.56 8.34 -12.38
CA ASN A 282 3.41 8.64 -11.54
C ASN A 282 2.64 9.84 -12.12
N SER A 283 1.39 9.60 -12.51
CA SER A 283 0.52 10.61 -13.12
C SER A 283 0.25 11.80 -12.20
N GLU A 284 0.10 11.58 -10.88
CA GLU A 284 -0.07 12.66 -9.90
C GLU A 284 1.16 13.58 -9.84
N MET A 285 2.39 13.01 -9.95
CA MET A 285 3.61 13.81 -10.00
C MET A 285 3.66 14.67 -11.27
N LYS A 286 3.28 14.10 -12.43
CA LYS A 286 3.25 14.84 -13.68
C LYS A 286 2.20 15.95 -13.65
N ALA A 287 1.02 15.65 -13.13
CA ALA A 287 -0.05 16.61 -12.91
C ALA A 287 0.39 17.75 -11.99
N LYS A 288 1.07 17.41 -10.88
CA LYS A 288 1.64 18.39 -9.95
C LYS A 288 2.59 19.38 -10.67
N LEU A 289 3.55 18.84 -11.41
CA LEU A 289 4.54 19.67 -12.11
C LEU A 289 3.86 20.60 -13.14
N LEU A 290 2.89 20.10 -13.92
CA LEU A 290 2.14 20.89 -14.90
C LEU A 290 1.29 21.97 -14.22
N TYR A 291 0.60 21.62 -13.15
CA TYR A 291 -0.24 22.54 -12.38
C TYR A 291 0.57 23.73 -11.85
N TRP A 292 1.66 23.44 -11.13
CA TRP A 292 2.49 24.49 -10.56
C TRP A 292 3.27 25.27 -11.62
N GLN A 293 3.64 24.64 -12.73
CA GLN A 293 4.21 25.36 -13.87
C GLN A 293 3.21 26.37 -14.43
N GLY A 294 1.95 25.95 -14.66
CA GLY A 294 0.88 26.85 -15.14
C GLY A 294 0.60 27.98 -14.14
N LYS A 295 0.47 27.67 -12.84
CA LYS A 295 0.24 28.70 -11.80
C LYS A 295 1.38 29.72 -11.73
N LEU A 296 2.65 29.31 -11.77
CA LEU A 296 3.77 30.24 -11.76
C LEU A 296 3.89 31.06 -13.04
N GLN A 297 3.55 30.47 -14.19
CA GLN A 297 3.49 31.20 -15.46
C GLN A 297 2.37 32.26 -15.44
N GLN A 298 1.21 31.93 -14.86
CA GLN A 298 0.10 32.88 -14.69
C GLN A 298 0.51 34.04 -13.79
N ILE A 299 1.09 33.78 -12.63
CA ILE A 299 1.56 34.80 -11.67
C ILE A 299 2.65 35.70 -12.29
N THR A 300 3.47 35.19 -13.21
CA THR A 300 4.53 35.94 -13.90
C THR A 300 4.08 36.59 -15.21
N GLY A 301 2.77 36.74 -15.45
CA GLY A 301 2.19 37.38 -16.64
C GLY A 301 2.28 36.56 -17.95
N ARG A 302 2.79 35.30 -17.90
CA ARG A 302 3.00 34.46 -19.10
C ARG A 302 1.75 33.64 -19.41
N GLN A 303 0.64 34.31 -19.73
CA GLN A 303 -0.69 33.71 -19.85
C GLN A 303 -0.75 32.56 -20.90
N ASP A 304 -0.16 32.75 -22.09
CA ASP A 304 -0.17 31.72 -23.14
C ASP A 304 0.59 30.45 -22.72
N LEU A 305 1.69 30.60 -22.02
CA LEU A 305 2.43 29.45 -21.50
C LEU A 305 1.66 28.74 -20.38
N ALA A 306 0.98 29.51 -19.52
CA ALA A 306 0.09 28.96 -18.49
C ALA A 306 -1.04 28.16 -19.13
N LYS A 307 -1.71 28.72 -20.15
CA LYS A 307 -2.74 28.04 -20.94
C LYS A 307 -2.22 26.72 -21.52
N LYS A 308 -1.04 26.71 -22.15
CA LYS A 308 -0.42 25.48 -22.68
C LYS A 308 -0.17 24.43 -21.59
N SER A 309 0.30 24.83 -20.40
CA SER A 309 0.55 23.93 -19.27
C SER A 309 -0.75 23.34 -18.72
N PHE A 310 -1.79 24.16 -18.53
CA PHE A 310 -3.09 23.74 -18.04
C PHE A 310 -3.83 22.85 -19.06
N THR A 311 -3.78 23.18 -20.35
CA THR A 311 -4.32 22.34 -21.43
C THR A 311 -3.70 20.94 -21.40
N LYS A 312 -2.35 20.85 -21.29
CA LYS A 312 -1.68 19.54 -21.17
C LYS A 312 -2.13 18.76 -19.93
N LEU A 313 -2.37 19.43 -18.81
CA LEU A 313 -2.87 18.81 -17.59
C LEU A 313 -4.27 18.23 -17.82
N ILE A 314 -5.20 19.04 -18.31
CA ILE A 314 -6.60 18.65 -18.50
C ILE A 314 -6.76 17.55 -19.56
N LEU A 315 -6.04 17.64 -20.68
CA LEU A 315 -6.16 16.63 -21.74
C LEU A 315 -5.61 15.26 -21.32
N ARG A 316 -4.59 15.21 -20.48
CA ARG A 316 -3.89 13.96 -20.18
C ARG A 316 -4.14 13.40 -18.79
N GLN A 317 -4.51 14.24 -17.83
CA GLN A 317 -4.55 13.87 -16.40
C GLN A 317 -5.66 14.61 -15.64
N PRO A 318 -6.89 14.76 -16.19
CA PRO A 318 -7.99 15.47 -15.54
C PRO A 318 -8.36 14.83 -14.19
N ASN A 319 -8.31 13.51 -14.13
CA ASN A 319 -8.75 12.69 -12.98
C ASN A 319 -7.68 12.54 -11.88
N THR A 320 -6.69 13.45 -11.87
CA THR A 320 -5.74 13.60 -10.77
C THR A 320 -6.21 14.70 -9.80
N TYR A 321 -5.62 14.73 -8.59
CA TYR A 321 -5.91 15.82 -7.65
C TYR A 321 -5.72 17.20 -8.29
N TYR A 322 -4.61 17.41 -9.01
CA TYR A 322 -4.31 18.72 -9.62
C TYR A 322 -5.19 19.05 -10.83
N GLY A 323 -5.58 18.05 -11.60
CA GLY A 323 -6.56 18.22 -12.67
C GLY A 323 -7.90 18.69 -12.11
N MET A 324 -8.40 18.01 -11.08
CA MET A 324 -9.66 18.38 -10.40
C MET A 324 -9.58 19.73 -9.68
N ARG A 325 -8.43 20.05 -9.07
CA ARG A 325 -8.21 21.38 -8.45
C ARG A 325 -8.29 22.47 -9.49
N LEU A 326 -7.69 22.27 -10.66
CA LEU A 326 -7.78 23.24 -11.77
C LEU A 326 -9.22 23.40 -12.24
N LEU A 327 -9.93 22.29 -12.50
CA LEU A 327 -11.32 22.29 -12.96
C LEU A 327 -12.32 22.88 -11.93
N SER A 328 -11.97 22.84 -10.64
CA SER A 328 -12.78 23.42 -9.56
C SER A 328 -12.38 24.85 -9.17
N ALA A 329 -11.39 25.43 -9.85
CA ALA A 329 -10.95 26.79 -9.57
C ALA A 329 -11.97 27.80 -10.12
N LYS A 330 -12.35 28.80 -9.30
CA LYS A 330 -13.30 29.86 -9.72
C LYS A 330 -12.73 30.72 -10.86
N ASP A 331 -11.43 30.87 -10.91
CA ASP A 331 -10.65 31.68 -11.85
C ASP A 331 -10.08 30.88 -13.03
N ILE A 332 -10.70 29.73 -13.36
CA ILE A 332 -10.26 28.94 -14.50
C ILE A 332 -10.49 29.73 -15.79
N PRO A 333 -9.47 29.92 -16.67
CA PRO A 333 -9.65 30.62 -17.91
C PRO A 333 -10.73 29.97 -18.81
N GLY A 334 -11.65 30.76 -19.37
CA GLY A 334 -12.72 30.26 -20.25
C GLY A 334 -12.20 29.40 -21.41
N SER A 335 -11.00 29.74 -21.92
CA SER A 335 -10.30 28.93 -22.93
C SER A 335 -9.94 27.50 -22.48
N ILE A 336 -9.75 27.25 -21.17
CA ILE A 336 -9.54 25.92 -20.63
C ILE A 336 -10.86 25.16 -20.49
N LEU A 337 -11.96 25.86 -20.13
CA LEU A 337 -13.31 25.29 -20.15
C LEU A 337 -13.74 24.87 -21.55
N ALA A 338 -13.39 25.67 -22.57
CA ALA A 338 -13.62 25.30 -23.98
C ALA A 338 -12.86 23.99 -24.34
N VAL A 339 -11.61 23.85 -23.90
CA VAL A 339 -10.83 22.59 -24.09
C VAL A 339 -11.50 21.40 -23.40
N VAL A 340 -12.10 21.60 -22.23
CA VAL A 340 -12.84 20.53 -21.51
C VAL A 340 -14.06 20.12 -22.35
N LYS A 341 -14.84 21.10 -22.82
CA LYS A 341 -16.05 20.87 -23.63
C LYS A 341 -15.76 20.22 -24.99
N SER A 342 -14.66 20.63 -25.66
CA SER A 342 -14.26 20.09 -26.97
C SER A 342 -13.51 18.77 -26.90
N ARG A 343 -13.19 18.30 -25.71
CA ARG A 343 -12.42 17.06 -25.50
C ARG A 343 -13.24 15.86 -25.97
N LYS A 344 -12.75 15.14 -26.99
CA LYS A 344 -13.24 13.79 -27.29
C LYS A 344 -12.86 12.86 -26.13
N THR A 345 -13.79 12.63 -25.23
CA THR A 345 -13.60 11.78 -24.06
C THR A 345 -13.66 10.32 -24.48
N LYS A 346 -12.72 9.53 -23.99
CA LYS A 346 -12.74 8.09 -24.18
C LYS A 346 -13.65 7.48 -23.12
N LEU A 347 -14.73 6.87 -23.54
CA LEU A 347 -15.50 5.98 -22.70
C LEU A 347 -14.72 4.67 -22.50
N TYR A 348 -14.93 4.04 -21.38
CA TYR A 348 -14.41 2.69 -21.18
C TYR A 348 -15.32 1.72 -21.95
N ALA A 349 -14.76 1.07 -22.94
CA ALA A 349 -15.46 -0.02 -23.62
C ALA A 349 -15.44 -1.26 -22.71
N GLU A 350 -16.64 -1.81 -22.47
CA GLU A 350 -16.74 -3.08 -21.75
C GLU A 350 -16.07 -4.20 -22.55
N PRO A 351 -15.37 -5.11 -21.87
CA PRO A 351 -14.74 -6.21 -22.59
C PRO A 351 -15.77 -7.18 -23.16
N THR A 352 -15.77 -7.36 -24.46
CA THR A 352 -16.65 -8.29 -25.19
C THR A 352 -16.07 -9.70 -25.34
N GLU A 353 -14.76 -9.86 -25.07
CA GLU A 353 -14.08 -11.13 -25.20
C GLU A 353 -14.67 -12.20 -24.27
N PRO A 354 -14.94 -13.42 -24.77
CA PRO A 354 -15.49 -14.50 -23.98
C PRO A 354 -14.50 -14.96 -22.91
N LEU A 355 -15.04 -15.37 -21.78
CA LEU A 355 -14.24 -15.92 -20.69
C LEU A 355 -13.65 -17.28 -21.07
N SER A 356 -12.37 -17.49 -20.80
CA SER A 356 -11.74 -18.80 -20.93
C SER A 356 -12.42 -19.86 -20.04
N LYS A 357 -12.39 -21.13 -20.44
CA LYS A 357 -12.90 -22.28 -19.65
C LYS A 357 -12.36 -22.25 -18.22
N LYS A 358 -11.05 -21.94 -18.06
CA LYS A 358 -10.39 -21.80 -16.74
C LYS A 358 -11.02 -20.71 -15.89
N THR A 359 -11.32 -19.54 -16.48
CA THR A 359 -11.93 -18.41 -15.76
C THR A 359 -13.38 -18.73 -15.38
N LYS A 360 -14.17 -19.32 -16.28
CA LYS A 360 -15.55 -19.76 -15.98
C LYS A 360 -15.57 -20.74 -14.79
N LYS A 361 -14.65 -21.72 -14.77
CA LYS A 361 -14.51 -22.66 -13.64
C LYS A 361 -14.14 -21.95 -12.34
N LEU A 362 -13.20 -20.99 -12.39
CA LEU A 362 -12.80 -20.18 -11.20
C LEU A 362 -14.00 -19.40 -10.64
N LEU A 363 -14.76 -18.72 -11.49
CA LEU A 363 -15.93 -17.94 -11.06
C LEU A 363 -17.00 -18.82 -10.43
N LYS A 364 -17.41 -19.92 -11.10
CA LYS A 364 -18.40 -20.87 -10.55
C LYS A 364 -18.01 -21.36 -9.15
N ARG A 365 -16.74 -21.70 -8.97
CA ARG A 365 -16.24 -22.17 -7.65
C ARG A 365 -16.22 -21.06 -6.62
N THR A 366 -15.84 -19.85 -7.01
CA THR A 366 -15.84 -18.69 -6.11
C THR A 366 -17.26 -18.35 -5.67
N GLU A 367 -18.22 -18.35 -6.59
CA GLU A 367 -19.65 -18.15 -6.30
C GLU A 367 -20.15 -19.20 -5.33
N PHE A 368 -19.89 -20.47 -5.62
CA PHE A 368 -20.25 -21.57 -4.75
C PHE A 368 -19.71 -21.40 -3.31
N LEU A 369 -18.44 -21.01 -3.15
CA LEU A 369 -17.86 -20.77 -1.83
C LEU A 369 -18.53 -19.58 -1.10
N PHE A 370 -19.01 -18.59 -1.83
CA PHE A 370 -19.84 -17.53 -1.24
C PHE A 370 -21.21 -18.04 -0.81
N ASP A 371 -21.83 -18.94 -1.61
CA ASP A 371 -23.17 -19.49 -1.33
C ASP A 371 -23.19 -20.38 -0.08
N ILE A 372 -22.10 -21.10 0.19
CA ILE A 372 -21.92 -21.88 1.43
C ILE A 372 -21.33 -21.08 2.60
N ALA A 373 -21.44 -19.76 2.58
CA ALA A 373 -20.97 -18.84 3.63
C ALA A 373 -19.46 -18.94 3.95
N GLU A 374 -18.60 -19.29 2.97
CA GLU A 374 -17.14 -19.34 3.08
C GLU A 374 -16.42 -18.17 2.36
N PRO A 375 -16.70 -16.91 2.71
CA PRO A 375 -16.21 -15.74 1.97
C PRO A 375 -14.69 -15.61 1.97
N GLU A 376 -14.01 -15.96 3.05
CA GLU A 376 -12.56 -15.92 3.13
C GLU A 376 -11.90 -16.90 2.17
N GLN A 377 -12.47 -18.10 2.06
CA GLN A 377 -12.00 -19.11 1.14
C GLN A 377 -12.27 -18.72 -0.32
N ALA A 378 -13.48 -18.19 -0.59
CA ALA A 378 -13.85 -17.65 -1.89
C ALA A 378 -12.83 -16.61 -2.39
N LEU A 379 -12.48 -15.64 -1.54
CA LEU A 379 -11.51 -14.60 -1.87
C LEU A 379 -10.09 -15.15 -2.03
N ARG A 380 -9.67 -16.12 -1.22
CA ARG A 380 -8.35 -16.76 -1.36
C ARG A 380 -8.23 -17.49 -2.68
N GLU A 381 -9.21 -18.30 -3.05
CA GLU A 381 -9.24 -19.01 -4.33
C GLU A 381 -9.25 -18.05 -5.51
N LEU A 382 -10.12 -17.05 -5.46
CA LEU A 382 -10.23 -16.04 -6.48
C LEU A 382 -8.88 -15.36 -6.76
N PHE A 383 -8.23 -14.83 -5.73
CA PHE A 383 -6.96 -14.13 -5.90
C PHE A 383 -5.78 -15.04 -6.22
N ALA A 384 -5.80 -16.29 -5.79
CA ALA A 384 -4.82 -17.30 -6.20
C ALA A 384 -4.94 -17.62 -7.71
N GLY A 385 -6.18 -17.74 -8.21
CA GLY A 385 -6.49 -18.02 -9.61
C GLY A 385 -6.28 -16.84 -10.56
N LEU A 386 -6.46 -15.61 -10.05
CA LEU A 386 -6.29 -14.39 -10.86
C LEU A 386 -4.84 -14.14 -11.29
N GLY A 387 -3.87 -14.49 -10.45
CA GLY A 387 -2.47 -14.15 -10.70
C GLY A 387 -2.27 -12.63 -10.88
N ARG A 388 -1.61 -12.23 -12.00
CA ARG A 388 -1.48 -10.80 -12.35
C ARG A 388 -2.74 -10.31 -13.05
N PHE A 389 -3.21 -9.11 -12.73
CA PHE A 389 -4.39 -8.46 -13.32
C PHE A 389 -4.14 -8.01 -14.78
N LYS A 390 -3.93 -8.96 -15.71
CA LYS A 390 -3.58 -8.63 -17.10
C LYS A 390 -4.76 -8.75 -18.09
N ASN A 391 -5.74 -9.59 -17.78
CA ASN A 391 -6.88 -9.88 -18.68
C ASN A 391 -8.07 -8.99 -18.31
N SER A 392 -8.58 -8.22 -19.28
CA SER A 392 -9.68 -7.26 -19.10
C SER A 392 -11.01 -7.93 -18.81
N SER A 393 -11.43 -8.88 -19.65
CA SER A 393 -12.71 -9.60 -19.52
C SER A 393 -12.80 -10.32 -18.18
N ARG A 394 -11.74 -11.03 -17.78
CA ARG A 394 -11.69 -11.68 -16.47
C ARG A 394 -11.84 -10.71 -15.31
N ASN A 395 -11.06 -9.59 -15.32
CA ASN A 395 -11.12 -8.60 -14.26
C ASN A 395 -12.51 -7.96 -14.18
N TRP A 396 -13.17 -7.74 -15.32
CA TRP A 396 -14.51 -7.20 -15.42
C TRP A 396 -15.54 -8.09 -14.70
N HIS A 397 -15.63 -9.35 -15.09
CA HIS A 397 -16.56 -10.32 -14.49
C HIS A 397 -16.30 -10.55 -13.00
N VAL A 398 -15.02 -10.62 -12.60
CA VAL A 398 -14.65 -10.74 -11.19
C VAL A 398 -15.06 -9.50 -10.40
N SER A 399 -14.91 -8.31 -10.96
CA SER A 399 -15.30 -7.07 -10.30
C SER A 399 -16.81 -7.01 -10.04
N HIS A 400 -17.62 -7.39 -11.03
CA HIS A 400 -19.06 -7.48 -10.87
C HIS A 400 -19.50 -8.58 -9.87
N LEU A 401 -18.83 -9.73 -9.85
CA LEU A 401 -19.08 -10.74 -8.84
C LEU A 401 -18.82 -10.17 -7.43
N LEU A 402 -17.68 -9.53 -7.20
CA LEU A 402 -17.33 -8.96 -5.90
C LEU A 402 -18.29 -7.83 -5.49
N GLN A 403 -18.76 -7.02 -6.44
CA GLN A 403 -19.74 -5.97 -6.20
C GLN A 403 -21.07 -6.58 -5.73
N ARG A 404 -21.62 -7.54 -6.48
CA ARG A 404 -22.88 -8.25 -6.13
C ARG A 404 -22.80 -8.94 -4.76
N ARG A 405 -21.63 -9.48 -4.40
CA ARG A 405 -21.39 -10.13 -3.09
C ARG A 405 -21.00 -9.15 -1.98
N GLY A 406 -21.06 -7.82 -2.21
CA GLY A 406 -20.72 -6.80 -1.21
C GLY A 406 -19.25 -6.81 -0.76
N LYS A 407 -18.35 -7.46 -1.53
CA LYS A 407 -16.92 -7.58 -1.17
C LYS A 407 -16.12 -6.39 -1.72
N HIS A 408 -16.54 -5.18 -1.34
CA HIS A 408 -15.99 -3.91 -1.85
C HIS A 408 -14.50 -3.76 -1.61
N HIS A 409 -13.97 -4.20 -0.46
CA HIS A 409 -12.53 -4.17 -0.19
C HIS A 409 -11.74 -5.00 -1.23
N ALA A 410 -12.22 -6.20 -1.52
CA ALA A 410 -11.60 -7.07 -2.51
C ALA A 410 -11.73 -6.51 -3.94
N LEU A 411 -12.89 -5.93 -4.28
CA LEU A 411 -13.12 -5.21 -5.53
C LEU A 411 -12.13 -4.06 -5.71
N LEU A 412 -11.96 -3.20 -4.72
CA LEU A 412 -11.05 -2.07 -4.80
C LEU A 412 -9.58 -2.47 -4.97
N ARG A 413 -9.19 -3.68 -4.61
CA ARG A 413 -7.87 -4.23 -4.93
C ARG A 413 -7.67 -4.42 -6.43
N ILE A 414 -8.70 -4.85 -7.16
CA ILE A 414 -8.68 -4.96 -8.63
C ILE A 414 -8.68 -3.56 -9.24
N VAL A 415 -9.55 -2.69 -8.75
CA VAL A 415 -9.65 -1.29 -9.20
C VAL A 415 -8.30 -0.59 -9.08
N ALA A 416 -7.64 -0.67 -7.94
CA ALA A 416 -6.35 -0.01 -7.71
C ALA A 416 -5.24 -0.50 -8.64
N ASN A 417 -5.19 -1.80 -8.92
CA ASN A 417 -4.11 -2.40 -9.68
C ASN A 417 -4.36 -2.46 -11.20
N TYR A 418 -5.62 -2.45 -11.62
CA TYR A 418 -5.96 -2.60 -13.03
C TYR A 418 -6.66 -1.38 -13.61
N TYR A 419 -7.73 -0.88 -12.99
CA TYR A 419 -8.57 0.17 -13.57
C TYR A 419 -8.05 1.58 -13.32
N LEU A 420 -7.71 1.96 -12.08
CA LEU A 420 -7.29 3.33 -11.77
C LEU A 420 -6.18 3.89 -12.66
N PRO A 421 -5.12 3.12 -13.02
CA PRO A 421 -4.12 3.63 -13.96
C PRO A 421 -4.67 3.97 -15.34
N ARG A 422 -5.78 3.34 -15.75
CA ARG A 422 -6.43 3.52 -17.05
C ARG A 422 -7.50 4.61 -17.02
N MET A 423 -8.08 4.87 -15.86
CA MET A 423 -9.16 5.84 -15.65
C MET A 423 -8.68 7.30 -15.61
N ILE A 424 -7.38 7.55 -15.62
CA ILE A 424 -6.78 8.90 -15.44
C ILE A 424 -7.27 9.91 -16.49
N SER A 425 -7.61 9.44 -17.69
CA SER A 425 -8.05 10.27 -18.80
C SER A 425 -9.47 9.94 -19.28
N LEU A 426 -10.18 9.02 -18.63
CA LEU A 426 -11.55 8.69 -18.99
C LEU A 426 -12.53 9.79 -18.57
N GLU A 427 -13.67 9.84 -19.21
CA GLU A 427 -14.80 10.63 -18.76
C GLU A 427 -15.35 10.07 -17.45
N VAL A 428 -15.75 10.99 -16.58
CA VAL A 428 -16.38 10.64 -15.30
C VAL A 428 -17.88 10.80 -15.47
N GLY A 429 -18.64 9.79 -15.05
CA GLY A 429 -20.10 9.79 -15.13
C GLY A 429 -20.69 8.47 -14.64
N GLU A 430 -21.99 8.30 -14.89
CA GLU A 430 -22.74 7.10 -14.53
C GLU A 430 -22.45 5.93 -15.48
N TYR A 431 -21.22 5.46 -15.45
CA TYR A 431 -20.78 4.29 -16.20
C TYR A 431 -20.40 3.15 -15.25
N PRO A 432 -20.68 1.88 -15.61
CA PRO A 432 -20.42 0.73 -14.75
C PRO A 432 -19.00 0.67 -14.17
N LEU A 433 -18.00 1.11 -14.94
CA LEU A 433 -16.61 1.15 -14.45
C LEU A 433 -16.42 2.12 -13.27
N TRP A 434 -17.08 3.30 -13.33
CA TRP A 434 -16.98 4.28 -12.24
C TRP A 434 -17.73 3.82 -10.99
N GLU A 435 -18.87 3.16 -11.16
CA GLU A 435 -19.60 2.56 -10.03
C GLU A 435 -18.81 1.44 -9.37
N LEU A 436 -18.13 0.57 -10.16
CA LEU A 436 -17.20 -0.41 -9.62
C LEU A 436 -16.04 0.24 -8.85
N ALA A 437 -15.53 1.36 -9.34
CA ALA A 437 -14.41 2.07 -8.72
C ALA A 437 -14.81 2.90 -7.49
N TYR A 438 -16.03 3.38 -7.46
CA TYR A 438 -16.58 4.23 -6.40
C TYR A 438 -17.92 3.70 -5.88
N PRO A 439 -17.97 2.47 -5.32
CA PRO A 439 -19.18 1.88 -4.81
C PRO A 439 -19.73 2.65 -3.61
N ARG A 440 -21.04 2.53 -3.36
CA ARG A 440 -21.76 3.14 -2.23
C ARG A 440 -22.22 2.07 -1.20
N PRO A 441 -21.30 1.36 -0.52
CA PRO A 441 -21.71 0.40 0.49
C PRO A 441 -22.37 1.11 1.68
N TYR A 442 -23.30 0.42 2.33
CA TYR A 442 -24.02 0.92 3.52
C TYR A 442 -24.81 2.22 3.28
N TRP A 443 -25.18 2.52 2.02
CA TRP A 443 -25.63 3.84 1.58
C TRP A 443 -26.78 4.42 2.38
N SER A 444 -27.88 3.66 2.62
CA SER A 444 -29.07 4.18 3.33
C SER A 444 -28.73 4.61 4.76
N LYS A 445 -28.03 3.77 5.51
CA LYS A 445 -27.59 4.05 6.87
C LYS A 445 -26.59 5.20 6.92
N LEU A 446 -25.59 5.17 6.04
CA LEU A 446 -24.59 6.23 5.93
C LEU A 446 -25.24 7.59 5.61
N LYS A 447 -26.19 7.65 4.67
CA LYS A 447 -26.92 8.87 4.32
C LYS A 447 -27.71 9.41 5.54
N SER A 448 -28.38 8.54 6.30
CA SER A 448 -29.08 8.91 7.54
C SER A 448 -28.10 9.52 8.55
N PHE A 449 -26.98 8.85 8.83
CA PHE A 449 -25.98 9.36 9.78
C PHE A 449 -25.32 10.66 9.30
N ALA A 450 -25.10 10.81 7.99
CA ALA A 450 -24.54 12.02 7.41
C ALA A 450 -25.49 13.22 7.56
N ASN A 451 -26.80 13.01 7.34
CA ASN A 451 -27.82 14.03 7.57
C ASN A 451 -27.87 14.46 9.05
N GLN A 452 -27.84 13.51 9.99
CA GLN A 452 -27.80 13.80 11.43
C GLN A 452 -26.54 14.59 11.84
N ALA A 453 -25.43 14.36 11.16
CA ALA A 453 -24.16 15.03 11.41
C ALA A 453 -23.98 16.35 10.64
N GLY A 454 -24.95 16.73 9.79
CA GLY A 454 -24.89 17.93 8.94
C GLY A 454 -23.74 17.91 7.94
N ILE A 455 -23.44 16.74 7.36
CA ILE A 455 -22.31 16.57 6.44
C ILE A 455 -22.73 15.87 5.13
N ASP A 456 -22.07 16.22 4.03
CA ASP A 456 -22.33 15.57 2.74
C ASP A 456 -21.99 14.07 2.80
N PRO A 457 -22.94 13.14 2.51
CA PRO A 457 -22.73 11.71 2.57
C PRO A 457 -21.63 11.22 1.62
N TYR A 458 -21.41 11.89 0.51
CA TYR A 458 -20.30 11.55 -0.40
C TYR A 458 -18.93 11.89 0.19
N PHE A 459 -18.86 12.86 1.10
CA PHE A 459 -17.64 13.13 1.83
C PHE A 459 -17.35 12.01 2.85
N VAL A 460 -18.37 11.51 3.54
CA VAL A 460 -18.23 10.33 4.42
C VAL A 460 -17.74 9.10 3.64
N LEU A 461 -18.33 8.83 2.45
CA LEU A 461 -17.85 7.75 1.57
C LEU A 461 -16.39 7.92 1.15
N ALA A 462 -15.98 9.16 0.84
CA ALA A 462 -14.60 9.45 0.46
C ALA A 462 -13.63 9.16 1.61
N ILE A 463 -13.97 9.54 2.84
CA ILE A 463 -13.19 9.20 4.04
C ILE A 463 -13.13 7.68 4.22
N MET A 464 -14.28 6.99 4.27
CA MET A 464 -14.35 5.55 4.46
C MET A 464 -13.53 4.77 3.41
N ARG A 465 -13.60 5.22 2.15
CA ARG A 465 -12.81 4.66 1.05
C ARG A 465 -11.31 4.78 1.27
N GLU A 466 -10.83 5.94 1.73
CA GLU A 466 -9.39 6.19 1.92
C GLU A 466 -8.85 5.60 3.23
N GLU A 467 -9.71 5.36 4.23
CA GLU A 467 -9.34 4.76 5.52
C GLU A 467 -9.18 3.24 5.44
N SER A 468 -10.20 2.54 4.98
CA SER A 468 -10.24 1.08 5.03
C SER A 468 -10.42 0.39 3.67
N HIS A 469 -10.65 1.15 2.58
CA HIS A 469 -11.18 0.61 1.33
C HIS A 469 -12.45 -0.23 1.55
N PHE A 470 -13.31 0.21 2.48
CA PHE A 470 -14.53 -0.48 2.90
C PHE A 470 -14.32 -1.85 3.55
N ASN A 471 -13.20 -2.05 4.24
CA ASN A 471 -12.96 -3.25 5.03
C ASN A 471 -13.46 -3.06 6.48
N PRO A 472 -14.56 -3.71 6.92
CA PRO A 472 -15.05 -3.55 8.28
C PRO A 472 -14.11 -4.16 9.33
N GLN A 473 -13.27 -5.13 8.95
CA GLN A 473 -12.29 -5.77 9.82
C GLN A 473 -10.90 -5.12 9.75
N ALA A 474 -10.81 -3.89 9.24
CA ALA A 474 -9.53 -3.20 9.14
C ALA A 474 -9.00 -2.83 10.53
N LEU A 475 -7.75 -3.20 10.79
CA LEU A 475 -7.00 -2.82 11.99
C LEU A 475 -5.65 -2.25 11.59
N SER A 476 -5.40 -0.99 11.92
CA SER A 476 -4.12 -0.34 11.61
C SER A 476 -3.03 -0.72 12.61
N SER A 477 -1.76 -0.47 12.25
CA SER A 477 -0.63 -0.59 13.17
C SER A 477 -0.74 0.31 14.40
N SER A 478 -1.47 1.42 14.28
CA SER A 478 -1.78 2.34 15.37
C SER A 478 -3.04 1.98 16.14
N LYS A 479 -3.65 0.80 15.86
CA LYS A 479 -4.87 0.29 16.50
C LYS A 479 -6.15 1.07 16.13
N ALA A 480 -6.19 1.77 15.01
CA ALA A 480 -7.42 2.31 14.45
C ALA A 480 -8.28 1.17 13.86
N ILE A 481 -9.60 1.23 14.03
CA ILE A 481 -10.53 0.10 13.85
C ILE A 481 -11.62 0.42 12.82
N GLY A 482 -11.90 -0.55 11.97
CA GLY A 482 -13.11 -0.65 11.17
C GLY A 482 -13.15 0.23 9.93
N LEU A 483 -14.35 0.43 9.40
CA LEU A 483 -14.61 1.11 8.12
C LEU A 483 -14.02 2.52 8.06
N MET A 484 -14.17 3.30 9.12
CA MET A 484 -13.70 4.68 9.21
C MET A 484 -12.42 4.83 10.04
N GLN A 485 -11.75 3.72 10.38
CA GLN A 485 -10.47 3.68 11.11
C GLN A 485 -10.48 4.56 12.37
N LEU A 486 -11.48 4.34 13.23
CA LEU A 486 -11.59 5.09 14.47
C LEU A 486 -10.56 4.61 15.51
N MET A 487 -9.89 5.57 16.13
CA MET A 487 -9.12 5.28 17.35
C MET A 487 -10.10 4.95 18.48
N PRO A 488 -9.84 3.92 19.31
CA PRO A 488 -10.75 3.55 20.41
C PRO A 488 -11.09 4.70 21.36
N ALA A 489 -10.14 5.57 21.66
CA ALA A 489 -10.37 6.74 22.50
C ALA A 489 -11.34 7.74 21.84
N THR A 490 -11.19 7.98 20.52
CA THR A 490 -12.11 8.84 19.75
C THR A 490 -13.51 8.24 19.69
N ALA A 491 -13.62 6.93 19.45
CA ALA A 491 -14.91 6.24 19.42
C ALA A 491 -15.66 6.39 20.77
N LYS A 492 -14.95 6.14 21.89
CA LYS A 492 -15.52 6.30 23.26
C LYS A 492 -15.94 7.73 23.54
N GLU A 493 -15.13 8.71 23.15
CA GLU A 493 -15.45 10.13 23.36
C GLU A 493 -16.72 10.55 22.60
N VAL A 494 -16.83 10.14 21.32
CA VAL A 494 -18.00 10.44 20.49
C VAL A 494 -19.24 9.72 21.02
N ALA A 495 -19.13 8.44 21.37
CA ALA A 495 -20.21 7.63 21.92
C ALA A 495 -20.77 8.27 23.21
N LYS A 496 -19.89 8.66 24.15
CA LYS A 496 -20.27 9.34 25.39
C LYS A 496 -21.03 10.64 25.11
N ARG A 497 -20.51 11.50 24.23
CA ARG A 497 -21.15 12.80 23.87
C ARG A 497 -22.53 12.64 23.24
N LYS A 498 -22.73 11.57 22.49
CA LYS A 498 -23.98 11.30 21.76
C LYS A 498 -24.89 10.30 22.45
N LYS A 499 -24.54 9.89 23.67
CA LYS A 499 -25.28 8.89 24.47
C LYS A 499 -25.51 7.57 23.72
N ILE A 500 -24.53 7.18 22.89
CA ILE A 500 -24.50 5.91 22.15
C ILE A 500 -23.83 4.86 23.03
N LYS A 501 -24.46 3.68 23.18
CA LYS A 501 -23.91 2.57 23.97
C LYS A 501 -22.66 2.01 23.25
N LEU A 502 -21.53 1.97 23.95
CA LEU A 502 -20.27 1.36 23.52
C LEU A 502 -19.58 0.80 24.76
N ASN A 503 -19.75 -0.49 25.01
CA ASN A 503 -19.24 -1.16 26.21
C ASN A 503 -17.81 -1.64 25.96
N GLU A 504 -17.58 -2.33 24.84
CA GLU A 504 -16.32 -2.98 24.51
C GLU A 504 -15.71 -2.42 23.22
N LYS A 505 -14.40 -2.51 23.14
CA LYS A 505 -13.62 -2.04 22.00
C LYS A 505 -13.94 -2.84 20.72
N GLU A 506 -14.25 -4.11 20.86
CA GLU A 506 -14.56 -5.03 19.78
C GLU A 506 -15.84 -4.65 19.03
N GLU A 507 -16.76 -3.98 19.69
CA GLU A 507 -18.00 -3.44 19.08
C GLU A 507 -17.71 -2.41 17.98
N ILE A 508 -16.53 -1.75 18.02
CA ILE A 508 -16.12 -0.79 17.00
C ILE A 508 -15.93 -1.47 15.62
N PHE A 509 -15.75 -2.80 15.56
CA PHE A 509 -15.74 -3.55 14.29
C PHE A 509 -17.14 -3.69 13.67
N ASN A 510 -18.21 -3.42 14.41
CA ASN A 510 -19.55 -3.41 13.84
C ASN A 510 -19.65 -2.30 12.78
N PRO A 511 -20.01 -2.63 11.52
CA PRO A 511 -19.98 -1.66 10.41
C PRO A 511 -20.92 -0.47 10.63
N GLU A 512 -22.09 -0.69 11.19
CA GLU A 512 -23.10 0.35 11.42
C GLU A 512 -22.64 1.30 12.52
N LEU A 513 -22.25 0.78 13.68
CA LEU A 513 -21.74 1.57 14.80
C LEU A 513 -20.49 2.36 14.42
N ASN A 514 -19.55 1.72 13.69
CA ASN A 514 -18.33 2.38 13.21
C ASN A 514 -18.66 3.55 12.27
N THR A 515 -19.59 3.33 11.33
CA THR A 515 -20.04 4.37 10.40
C THR A 515 -20.73 5.50 11.13
N GLN A 516 -21.61 5.21 12.09
CA GLN A 516 -22.31 6.21 12.89
C GLN A 516 -21.32 7.09 13.68
N LEU A 517 -20.46 6.48 14.49
CA LEU A 517 -19.48 7.20 15.31
C LEU A 517 -18.49 8.00 14.45
N GLY A 518 -18.00 7.40 13.36
CA GLY A 518 -17.08 8.05 12.45
C GLY A 518 -17.70 9.24 11.72
N THR A 519 -18.96 9.14 11.32
CA THR A 519 -19.69 10.23 10.66
C THR A 519 -19.95 11.39 11.62
N LEU A 520 -20.36 11.09 12.86
CA LEU A 520 -20.54 12.12 13.90
C LEU A 520 -19.23 12.84 14.25
N TYR A 521 -18.12 12.10 14.32
CA TYR A 521 -16.80 12.70 14.50
C TYR A 521 -16.41 13.61 13.32
N LEU A 522 -16.62 13.14 12.09
CA LEU A 522 -16.33 13.90 10.89
C LEU A 522 -17.19 15.17 10.78
N GLY A 523 -18.48 15.09 11.13
CA GLY A 523 -19.39 16.26 11.19
C GLY A 523 -18.89 17.31 12.18
N ARG A 524 -18.45 16.90 13.37
CA ARG A 524 -17.85 17.79 14.36
C ARG A 524 -16.60 18.50 13.82
N LEU A 525 -15.72 17.76 13.15
CA LEU A 525 -14.53 18.36 12.51
C LEU A 525 -14.91 19.31 11.38
N SER A 526 -15.93 18.98 10.59
CA SER A 526 -16.43 19.84 9.52
C SER A 526 -16.89 21.19 10.07
N ASN A 527 -17.68 21.17 11.14
CA ASN A 527 -18.13 22.40 11.82
C ASN A 527 -16.94 23.20 12.37
N GLN A 528 -15.98 22.53 13.03
CA GLN A 528 -14.77 23.16 13.57
C GLN A 528 -13.94 23.85 12.47
N PHE A 529 -13.87 23.29 11.29
CA PHE A 529 -13.10 23.80 10.15
C PHE A 529 -13.95 24.54 9.11
N LYS A 530 -15.15 25.01 9.50
CA LYS A 530 -16.06 25.82 8.65
C LYS A 530 -16.34 25.13 7.30
N SER A 531 -16.54 23.83 7.33
CA SER A 531 -16.81 22.98 6.15
C SER A 531 -15.73 22.98 5.07
N GLU A 532 -14.51 23.48 5.39
CA GLU A 532 -13.39 23.35 4.43
C GLU A 532 -12.93 21.90 4.38
N LEU A 533 -13.17 21.25 3.24
CA LEU A 533 -12.94 19.83 3.01
C LEU A 533 -11.51 19.38 3.30
N ILE A 534 -10.53 20.18 2.83
CA ILE A 534 -9.10 19.87 3.02
C ILE A 534 -8.70 19.92 4.50
N TYR A 535 -9.21 20.92 5.23
CA TYR A 535 -8.92 21.05 6.66
C TYR A 535 -9.62 19.96 7.47
N THR A 536 -10.86 19.65 7.14
CA THR A 536 -11.63 18.57 7.77
C THR A 536 -10.96 17.22 7.57
N ALA A 537 -10.60 16.85 6.33
CA ALA A 537 -9.89 15.62 6.03
C ALA A 537 -8.52 15.56 6.71
N GLY A 538 -7.79 16.68 6.74
CA GLY A 538 -6.50 16.74 7.43
C GLY A 538 -6.63 16.60 8.94
N GLY A 539 -7.66 17.20 9.55
CA GLY A 539 -7.99 17.07 10.96
C GLY A 539 -8.37 15.65 11.34
N TYR A 540 -9.09 14.95 10.46
CA TYR A 540 -9.45 13.54 10.64
C TYR A 540 -8.19 12.65 10.69
N ASN A 541 -7.27 12.83 9.76
CA ASN A 541 -6.08 11.98 9.63
C ASN A 541 -4.96 12.32 10.62
N ALA A 542 -4.67 13.61 10.84
CA ALA A 542 -3.55 14.05 11.67
C ALA A 542 -3.97 14.53 13.07
N GLY A 543 -5.27 14.56 13.34
CA GLY A 543 -5.86 15.17 14.53
C GLY A 543 -6.09 16.67 14.39
N PRO A 544 -7.16 17.20 15.01
CA PRO A 544 -7.55 18.62 14.90
C PRO A 544 -6.48 19.57 15.43
N HIS A 545 -5.78 19.22 16.49
CA HIS A 545 -4.71 20.04 17.07
C HIS A 545 -3.58 20.34 16.06
N ASN A 546 -3.11 19.32 15.35
CA ASN A 546 -2.08 19.51 14.32
C ASN A 546 -2.60 20.39 13.18
N MET A 547 -3.85 20.17 12.77
CA MET A 547 -4.44 20.95 11.68
C MET A 547 -4.59 22.43 12.05
N ILE A 548 -5.08 22.75 13.24
CA ILE A 548 -5.18 24.14 13.75
C ILE A 548 -3.79 24.79 13.75
N LYS A 549 -2.78 24.09 14.29
CA LYS A 549 -1.40 24.58 14.30
C LYS A 549 -0.89 24.91 12.90
N TRP A 550 -1.21 24.10 11.90
CA TRP A 550 -0.79 24.34 10.53
C TRP A 550 -1.59 25.46 9.86
N ILE A 551 -2.90 25.55 10.09
CA ILE A 551 -3.73 26.65 9.58
C ILE A 551 -3.21 27.99 10.11
N ASN A 552 -2.91 28.10 11.41
CA ASN A 552 -2.38 29.30 12.00
C ASN A 552 -0.98 29.67 11.45
N ARG A 553 -0.11 28.66 11.26
CA ARG A 553 1.25 28.88 10.72
C ARG A 553 1.24 29.42 9.29
N TRP A 554 0.27 29.04 8.49
CA TRP A 554 0.19 29.41 7.07
C TRP A 554 -1.07 30.22 6.74
N ARG A 555 -1.53 30.99 7.71
CA ARG A 555 -2.65 31.93 7.54
C ARG A 555 -2.36 32.86 6.34
N GLY A 556 -3.38 33.13 5.52
CA GLY A 556 -3.28 34.00 4.34
C GLY A 556 -2.65 33.33 3.10
N LYS A 557 -2.11 32.11 3.20
CA LYS A 557 -1.64 31.37 2.01
C LYS A 557 -2.83 30.72 1.29
N SER A 558 -2.74 30.63 -0.04
CA SER A 558 -3.76 29.89 -0.82
C SER A 558 -3.83 28.43 -0.38
N LEU A 559 -5.00 27.81 -0.55
CA LEU A 559 -5.22 26.41 -0.16
C LEU A 559 -4.26 25.47 -0.89
N ASP A 560 -3.89 25.76 -2.13
CA ASP A 560 -2.92 24.98 -2.90
C ASP A 560 -1.52 25.01 -2.27
N VAL A 561 -1.08 26.18 -1.81
CA VAL A 561 0.18 26.35 -1.07
C VAL A 561 0.09 25.63 0.27
N PHE A 562 -1.00 25.80 1.00
CA PHE A 562 -1.23 25.13 2.28
C PHE A 562 -1.08 23.61 2.16
N VAL A 563 -1.74 22.98 1.18
CA VAL A 563 -1.68 21.52 0.98
C VAL A 563 -0.24 21.03 0.75
N GLU A 564 0.56 21.77 -0.03
CA GLU A 564 1.96 21.38 -0.25
C GLU A 564 2.85 21.56 0.99
N GLN A 565 2.46 22.43 1.90
CA GLN A 565 3.19 22.71 3.14
C GLN A 565 2.82 21.81 4.31
N ILE A 566 1.74 21.01 4.23
CA ILE A 566 1.40 20.03 5.27
C ILE A 566 2.66 19.19 5.59
N PRO A 567 3.20 19.22 6.84
CA PRO A 567 4.48 18.60 7.15
C PRO A 567 4.45 17.08 7.03
N PHE A 568 3.35 16.46 7.45
CA PHE A 568 3.19 15.02 7.40
C PHE A 568 2.88 14.58 5.97
N LYS A 569 3.82 13.87 5.35
CA LYS A 569 3.68 13.35 3.98
C LYS A 569 2.42 12.48 3.83
N GLU A 570 2.09 11.71 4.86
CA GLU A 570 0.91 10.86 4.89
C GLU A 570 -0.35 11.71 4.78
N THR A 571 -0.53 12.67 5.67
CA THR A 571 -1.68 13.59 5.69
C THR A 571 -1.78 14.43 4.42
N ARG A 572 -0.64 14.94 3.92
CA ARG A 572 -0.59 15.68 2.65
C ARG A 572 -1.09 14.85 1.46
N ASN A 573 -0.76 13.56 1.42
CA ASN A 573 -1.27 12.66 0.39
C ASN A 573 -2.71 12.26 0.66
N TYR A 574 -3.09 12.08 1.91
CA TYR A 574 -4.43 11.72 2.34
C TYR A 574 -5.45 12.76 1.92
N VAL A 575 -5.25 14.03 2.25
CA VAL A 575 -6.19 15.11 1.87
C VAL A 575 -6.39 15.20 0.37
N LYS A 576 -5.33 14.94 -0.43
CA LYS A 576 -5.44 14.91 -1.90
C LYS A 576 -6.26 13.72 -2.40
N ARG A 577 -6.09 12.56 -1.80
CA ARG A 577 -6.88 11.36 -2.16
C ARG A 577 -8.35 11.54 -1.77
N VAL A 578 -8.62 12.01 -0.55
CA VAL A 578 -9.99 12.27 -0.09
C VAL A 578 -10.68 13.32 -0.97
N TYR A 579 -10.01 14.44 -1.27
CA TYR A 579 -10.54 15.46 -2.19
C TYR A 579 -10.91 14.86 -3.54
N ARG A 580 -10.01 14.06 -4.13
CA ARG A 580 -10.25 13.39 -5.41
C ARG A 580 -11.42 12.42 -5.31
N SER A 581 -11.45 11.56 -4.28
CA SER A 581 -12.53 10.58 -4.08
C SER A 581 -13.89 11.26 -3.88
N TYR A 582 -13.94 12.34 -3.11
CA TYR A 582 -15.16 13.14 -2.94
C TYR A 582 -15.65 13.74 -4.27
N LYS A 583 -14.75 14.35 -5.06
CA LYS A 583 -15.13 14.91 -6.37
C LYS A 583 -15.65 13.84 -7.32
N PHE A 584 -15.07 12.64 -7.31
CA PHE A 584 -15.58 11.52 -8.10
C PHE A 584 -16.98 11.10 -7.66
N TYR A 585 -17.22 10.91 -6.36
CA TYR A 585 -18.56 10.59 -5.87
C TYR A 585 -19.59 11.62 -6.31
N LYS A 586 -19.26 12.91 -6.19
CA LYS A 586 -20.14 14.00 -6.64
C LYS A 586 -20.41 13.93 -8.16
N GLN A 587 -19.39 13.73 -8.98
CA GLN A 587 -19.55 13.67 -10.44
C GLN A 587 -20.26 12.41 -10.92
N ILE A 588 -20.14 11.29 -10.21
CA ILE A 588 -20.78 10.01 -10.59
C ILE A 588 -22.25 9.99 -10.17
N TYR A 589 -22.59 10.57 -9.02
CA TYR A 589 -23.90 10.33 -8.39
C TYR A 589 -24.71 11.58 -8.08
N SER A 590 -24.27 12.77 -8.44
CA SER A 590 -25.03 14.04 -8.26
C SER A 590 -25.38 14.71 -9.59
N SER A 591 -25.37 13.94 -10.69
CA SER A 591 -25.92 14.38 -11.99
C SER A 591 -27.42 14.37 -11.97
#